data_91eb8cb39c0eb4e0c551f16fc8514d94
#
_entry.id   91eb8cb39c0eb4e0c551f16fc8514d94
#
_cell.length_a   1.000
_cell.length_b   1.000
_cell.length_c   1.000
_cell.angle_alpha   90.00
_cell.angle_beta   90.00
_cell.angle_gamma   90.00
#
_symmetry.space_group_name_H-M   'P 1'
#
loop_
_entity.id
_entity.type
_entity.pdbx_description
1 polymer ?
#
loop_
_entity_poly.entity_id
_entity_poly.type
_entity_poly.pdbx_seq_one_letter_code
_entity_poly.pdbx_strand_id
1 'polypeptide(L)'
;ENLTFLLDRKLKKSLIPGKIYRSIHSEYLPLVGPVIDAPCVRDIPQEDQFALLYHKMNLLRPRIMVCIQPLAKGDMFCRMRILNVLRQIQKQGTAILMITASISDTLDISDRLLVVEQGKVAAVYEKSEFKRIVR
;
A
#
# COMPACT_ATOMS: atom_id res chain seq x y z
N GLU A 1 11.70 15.84 -1.78
CA GLU A 1 11.21 15.91 -0.36
C GLU A 1 10.12 14.89 -0.08
N ASN A 2 9.13 14.68 -0.98
CA ASN A 2 8.03 13.74 -0.74
C ASN A 2 8.47 12.28 -0.55
N LEU A 3 9.53 11.83 -1.20
CA LEU A 3 10.08 10.47 -1.01
C LEU A 3 10.61 10.24 0.40
N THR A 4 11.14 11.26 1.02
CA THR A 4 11.80 11.18 2.33
C THR A 4 10.92 11.66 3.49
N PHE A 5 9.72 12.18 3.20
CA PHE A 5 8.78 12.62 4.22
C PHE A 5 8.46 11.49 5.22
N LEU A 6 8.55 11.76 6.50
CA LEU A 6 8.46 10.84 7.64
C LEU A 6 9.66 9.89 7.84
N LEU A 7 10.62 9.80 6.92
CA LEU A 7 11.83 8.99 7.13
C LEU A 7 12.80 9.64 8.13
N ASP A 8 12.77 10.95 8.28
CA ASP A 8 13.50 11.70 9.30
C ASP A 8 13.20 11.16 10.70
N ARG A 9 11.94 10.94 11.03
CA ARG A 9 11.52 10.34 12.31
C ARG A 9 12.04 8.91 12.48
N LYS A 10 11.96 8.09 11.44
CA LYS A 10 12.43 6.70 11.49
C LYS A 10 13.95 6.64 11.64
N LEU A 11 14.67 7.48 10.92
CA LEU A 11 16.12 7.52 10.96
C LEU A 11 16.68 8.33 12.14
N LYS A 12 15.80 8.98 12.92
CA LYS A 12 16.16 9.89 14.04
C LYS A 12 17.14 10.99 13.57
N LYS A 13 16.96 11.49 12.36
CA LYS A 13 17.80 12.53 11.76
C LYS A 13 16.95 13.67 11.25
N SER A 14 17.34 14.89 11.58
CA SER A 14 16.65 16.12 11.14
C SER A 14 16.82 16.35 9.62
N LEU A 15 17.96 15.94 9.06
CA LEU A 15 18.23 16.02 7.62
C LEU A 15 18.58 14.64 7.11
N ILE A 16 18.00 14.27 5.97
CA ILE A 16 18.29 13.01 5.31
C ILE A 16 19.54 13.19 4.43
N PRO A 17 20.63 12.46 4.69
CA PRO A 17 21.83 12.55 3.87
C PRO A 17 21.54 12.23 2.40
N GLY A 18 22.19 12.95 1.47
CA GLY A 18 22.02 12.74 0.05
C GLY A 18 22.32 11.31 -0.44
N LYS A 19 23.15 10.56 0.29
CA LYS A 19 23.36 9.12 0.01
C LYS A 19 22.09 8.30 0.24
N ILE A 20 21.36 8.57 1.32
CA ILE A 20 20.08 7.87 1.64
C ILE A 20 19.03 8.26 0.60
N TYR A 21 18.94 9.55 0.24
CA TYR A 21 18.04 10.01 -0.82
C TYR A 21 18.31 9.26 -2.13
N ARG A 22 19.56 9.19 -2.57
CA ARG A 22 19.94 8.49 -3.80
C ARG A 22 19.62 6.99 -3.75
N SER A 23 19.82 6.34 -2.61
CA SER A 23 19.48 4.94 -2.43
C SER A 23 17.97 4.71 -2.55
N ILE A 24 17.17 5.56 -1.91
CA ILE A 24 15.71 5.50 -2.02
C ILE A 24 15.26 5.77 -3.45
N HIS A 25 15.80 6.80 -4.08
CA HIS A 25 15.50 7.12 -5.48
C HIS A 25 15.79 5.95 -6.41
N SER A 26 16.98 5.33 -6.30
CA SER A 26 17.36 4.17 -7.12
C SER A 26 16.49 2.94 -6.88
N GLU A 27 15.95 2.77 -5.66
CA GLU A 27 15.00 1.69 -5.33
C GLU A 27 13.62 1.92 -5.96
N TYR A 28 13.17 3.18 -6.02
CA TYR A 28 11.85 3.51 -6.56
C TYR A 28 11.83 3.66 -8.09
N LEU A 29 12.93 4.09 -8.69
CA LEU A 29 13.00 4.33 -10.13
C LEU A 29 12.51 3.13 -10.97
N PRO A 30 12.89 1.87 -10.70
CA PRO A 30 12.37 0.73 -11.45
C PRO A 30 10.89 0.42 -11.17
N LEU A 31 10.31 0.96 -10.10
CA LEU A 31 8.94 0.68 -9.69
C LEU A 31 7.94 1.67 -10.29
N VAL A 32 8.31 2.92 -10.37
CA VAL A 32 7.43 4.02 -10.81
C VAL A 32 7.93 4.74 -12.06
N GLY A 33 9.15 4.41 -12.53
CA GLY A 33 9.73 4.99 -13.73
C GLY A 33 10.19 6.45 -13.54
N PRO A 34 10.43 7.17 -14.67
CA PRO A 34 10.98 8.52 -14.66
C PRO A 34 10.09 9.57 -13.97
N VAL A 35 8.84 9.26 -13.71
CA VAL A 35 7.93 10.16 -12.96
C VAL A 35 8.41 10.47 -11.54
N ILE A 36 9.35 9.68 -11.01
CA ILE A 36 9.97 9.94 -9.70
C ILE A 36 10.74 11.27 -9.67
N ASP A 37 11.20 11.74 -10.83
CA ASP A 37 11.95 12.98 -10.98
C ASP A 37 11.05 14.21 -11.20
N ALA A 38 9.72 14.01 -11.21
CA ALA A 38 8.78 15.11 -11.31
C ALA A 38 8.99 16.12 -10.18
N PRO A 39 9.02 17.43 -10.46
CA PRO A 39 9.29 18.46 -9.46
C PRO A 39 8.21 18.51 -8.37
N CYS A 40 6.98 18.10 -8.69
CA CYS A 40 5.87 18.07 -7.75
C CYS A 40 5.07 16.77 -7.89
N VAL A 41 4.62 16.20 -6.77
CA VAL A 41 3.74 15.01 -6.78
C VAL A 41 2.45 15.26 -7.55
N ARG A 42 1.98 16.49 -7.62
CA ARG A 42 0.80 16.89 -8.40
C ARG A 42 0.98 16.62 -9.90
N ASP A 43 2.20 16.67 -10.39
CA ASP A 43 2.51 16.48 -11.82
C ASP A 43 2.65 15.01 -12.20
N ILE A 44 2.56 14.11 -11.21
CA ILE A 44 2.62 12.66 -11.40
C ILE A 44 1.20 12.13 -11.65
N PRO A 45 0.99 11.20 -12.61
CA PRO A 45 -0.28 10.50 -12.78
C PRO A 45 -0.80 9.92 -11.47
N GLN A 46 -2.11 9.96 -11.25
CA GLN A 46 -2.71 9.56 -9.97
C GLN A 46 -2.36 8.11 -9.58
N GLU A 47 -2.27 7.23 -10.55
CA GLU A 47 -1.90 5.82 -10.36
C GLU A 47 -0.49 5.67 -9.80
N ASP A 48 0.46 6.47 -10.30
CA ASP A 48 1.84 6.48 -9.82
C ASP A 48 1.96 7.15 -8.45
N GLN A 49 1.11 8.15 -8.15
CA GLN A 49 1.03 8.72 -6.80
C GLN A 49 0.64 7.65 -5.76
N PHE A 50 -0.34 6.80 -6.08
CA PHE A 50 -0.73 5.69 -5.21
C PHE A 50 0.40 4.66 -5.09
N ALA A 51 1.03 4.29 -6.19
CA ALA A 51 2.16 3.36 -6.15
C ALA A 51 3.28 3.89 -5.26
N LEU A 52 3.66 5.16 -5.40
CA LEU A 52 4.64 5.84 -4.54
C LEU A 52 4.24 5.81 -3.06
N LEU A 53 2.97 6.07 -2.75
CA LEU A 53 2.47 6.07 -1.38
C LEU A 53 2.65 4.69 -0.73
N TYR A 54 2.24 3.63 -1.41
CA TYR A 54 2.35 2.27 -0.88
C TYR A 54 3.80 1.80 -0.78
N HIS A 55 4.65 2.11 -1.74
CA HIS A 55 6.08 1.86 -1.63
C HIS A 55 6.71 2.58 -0.46
N LYS A 56 6.31 3.82 -0.20
CA LYS A 56 6.74 4.57 0.98
C LYS A 56 6.34 3.86 2.28
N MET A 57 5.13 3.31 2.36
CA MET A 57 4.71 2.51 3.52
C MET A 57 5.59 1.26 3.67
N ASN A 58 5.99 0.63 2.57
CA ASN A 58 6.93 -0.49 2.59
C ASN A 58 8.28 -0.11 3.23
N LEU A 59 8.81 1.08 2.93
CA LEU A 59 10.03 1.61 3.57
C LEU A 59 9.84 1.92 5.06
N LEU A 60 8.71 2.50 5.42
CA LEU A 60 8.41 2.88 6.80
C LEU A 60 8.23 1.66 7.71
N ARG A 61 7.83 0.52 7.16
CA ARG A 61 7.57 -0.74 7.89
C ARG A 61 6.72 -0.53 9.13
N PRO A 62 5.50 -0.03 8.99
CA PRO A 62 4.59 0.14 10.12
C PRO A 62 4.23 -1.23 10.70
N ARG A 63 3.91 -1.31 11.98
CA ARG A 63 3.40 -2.54 12.57
C ARG A 63 1.97 -2.85 12.12
N ILE A 64 1.17 -1.80 11.93
CA ILE A 64 -0.22 -1.88 11.48
C ILE A 64 -0.42 -0.82 10.40
N MET A 65 -1.11 -1.19 9.32
CA MET A 65 -1.51 -0.30 8.24
C MET A 65 -3.00 -0.45 7.97
N VAL A 66 -3.70 0.68 7.91
CA VAL A 66 -5.12 0.73 7.55
C VAL A 66 -5.25 1.31 6.15
N CYS A 67 -5.87 0.57 5.25
CA CYS A 67 -6.11 0.96 3.86
C CYS A 67 -7.61 1.11 3.63
N ILE A 68 -8.06 2.30 3.29
CA ILE A 68 -9.46 2.57 2.97
C ILE A 68 -9.61 2.62 1.46
N GLN A 69 -10.41 1.71 0.91
CA GLN A 69 -10.69 1.61 -0.52
C GLN A 69 -9.41 1.60 -1.39
N PRO A 70 -8.38 0.77 -1.08
CA PRO A 70 -7.07 0.84 -1.72
C PRO A 70 -7.11 0.58 -3.23
N LEU A 71 -8.13 -0.12 -3.72
CA LEU A 71 -8.29 -0.51 -5.11
C LEU A 71 -9.46 0.19 -5.82
N ALA A 72 -10.06 1.21 -5.20
CA ALA A 72 -11.23 1.89 -5.76
C ALA A 72 -10.92 2.69 -7.03
N LYS A 73 -9.67 3.09 -7.23
CA LYS A 73 -9.21 3.90 -8.37
C LYS A 73 -8.12 3.16 -9.13
N GLY A 74 -7.99 3.52 -10.40
CA GLY A 74 -7.03 2.93 -11.31
C GLY A 74 -7.57 1.75 -12.10
N ASP A 75 -6.88 1.44 -13.19
CA ASP A 75 -7.14 0.28 -14.03
C ASP A 75 -6.68 -1.03 -13.35
N MET A 76 -6.86 -2.15 -14.03
CA MET A 76 -6.46 -3.45 -13.53
C MET A 76 -4.95 -3.51 -13.27
N PHE A 77 -4.13 -2.84 -14.09
CA PHE A 77 -2.68 -2.85 -13.94
C PHE A 77 -2.23 -2.12 -12.67
N CYS A 78 -2.82 -0.96 -12.40
CA CYS A 78 -2.59 -0.21 -11.17
C CYS A 78 -3.00 -1.02 -9.93
N ARG A 79 -4.18 -1.66 -9.97
CA ARG A 79 -4.66 -2.50 -8.87
C ARG A 79 -3.69 -3.65 -8.57
N MET A 80 -3.19 -4.34 -9.59
CA MET A 80 -2.20 -5.41 -9.43
C MET A 80 -0.89 -4.89 -8.83
N ARG A 81 -0.42 -3.72 -9.24
CA ARG A 81 0.78 -3.08 -8.64
C ARG A 81 0.57 -2.86 -7.14
N ILE A 82 -0.56 -2.26 -6.76
CA ILE A 82 -0.90 -2.02 -5.34
C ILE A 82 -0.97 -3.33 -4.57
N LEU A 83 -1.66 -4.35 -5.07
CA LEU A 83 -1.77 -5.65 -4.41
C LEU A 83 -0.40 -6.30 -4.20
N ASN A 84 0.49 -6.21 -5.17
CA ASN A 84 1.86 -6.75 -5.04
C ASN A 84 2.65 -6.03 -3.96
N VAL A 85 2.54 -4.71 -3.86
CA VAL A 85 3.19 -3.94 -2.79
C VAL A 85 2.59 -4.28 -1.43
N LEU A 86 1.27 -4.41 -1.32
CA LEU A 86 0.61 -4.82 -0.08
C LEU A 86 1.08 -6.22 0.38
N ARG A 87 1.21 -7.17 -0.56
CA ARG A 87 1.80 -8.49 -0.26
C ARG A 87 3.23 -8.40 0.27
N GLN A 88 4.04 -7.51 -0.28
CA GLN A 88 5.42 -7.30 0.21
C GLN A 88 5.42 -6.72 1.62
N ILE A 89 4.57 -5.74 1.90
CA ILE A 89 4.41 -5.13 3.21
C ILE A 89 3.95 -6.18 4.24
N GLN A 90 3.00 -7.02 3.89
CA GLN A 90 2.52 -8.13 4.72
C GLN A 90 3.64 -9.12 5.03
N LYS A 91 4.44 -9.53 4.04
CA LYS A 91 5.59 -10.44 4.22
C LYS A 91 6.66 -9.86 5.14
N GLN A 92 6.73 -8.55 5.30
CA GLN A 92 7.64 -7.90 6.25
C GLN A 92 7.09 -7.86 7.69
N GLY A 93 5.92 -8.44 7.93
CA GLY A 93 5.30 -8.54 9.26
C GLY A 93 4.37 -7.38 9.61
N THR A 94 3.99 -6.54 8.65
CA THR A 94 2.96 -5.51 8.87
C THR A 94 1.57 -6.14 8.85
N ALA A 95 0.77 -5.92 9.87
CA ALA A 95 -0.65 -6.26 9.86
C ALA A 95 -1.40 -5.23 9.01
N ILE A 96 -2.19 -5.70 8.02
CA ILE A 96 -2.94 -4.83 7.10
C ILE A 96 -4.43 -5.01 7.34
N LEU A 97 -5.12 -3.90 7.65
CA LEU A 97 -6.58 -3.83 7.67
C LEU A 97 -7.06 -3.11 6.42
N MET A 98 -7.75 -3.83 5.54
CA MET A 98 -8.37 -3.23 4.35
C MET A 98 -9.86 -3.02 4.59
N ILE A 99 -10.33 -1.81 4.34
CA ILE A 99 -11.75 -1.45 4.36
C ILE A 99 -12.18 -1.22 2.93
N THR A 100 -13.05 -2.08 2.40
CA THR A 100 -13.49 -2.04 1.01
C THR A 100 -14.95 -2.45 0.87
N ALA A 101 -15.62 -1.92 -0.15
CA ALA A 101 -16.95 -2.36 -0.55
C ALA A 101 -16.90 -3.53 -1.55
N SER A 102 -15.76 -3.72 -2.25
CA SER A 102 -15.52 -4.85 -3.16
C SER A 102 -14.50 -5.80 -2.57
N ILE A 103 -14.90 -7.04 -2.36
CA ILE A 103 -14.07 -8.07 -1.72
C ILE A 103 -13.27 -8.89 -2.72
N SER A 104 -13.74 -9.02 -3.97
CA SER A 104 -13.16 -9.92 -4.97
C SER A 104 -11.66 -9.73 -5.17
N ASP A 105 -11.21 -8.48 -5.27
CA ASP A 105 -9.82 -8.15 -5.56
C ASP A 105 -8.88 -8.33 -4.35
N THR A 106 -9.44 -8.40 -3.14
CA THR A 106 -8.67 -8.42 -1.89
C THR A 106 -8.61 -9.79 -1.23
N LEU A 107 -9.51 -10.73 -1.59
CA LEU A 107 -9.55 -12.06 -1.00
C LEU A 107 -8.24 -12.84 -1.16
N ASP A 108 -7.57 -12.70 -2.30
CA ASP A 108 -6.32 -13.42 -2.57
C ASP A 108 -5.17 -13.06 -1.62
N ILE A 109 -5.20 -11.86 -1.05
CA ILE A 109 -4.16 -11.39 -0.12
C ILE A 109 -4.62 -11.35 1.33
N SER A 110 -5.90 -11.62 1.58
CA SER A 110 -6.49 -11.57 2.92
C SER A 110 -6.40 -12.93 3.61
N ASP A 111 -6.22 -12.90 4.92
CA ASP A 111 -6.25 -14.08 5.79
C ASP A 111 -7.61 -14.23 6.47
N ARG A 112 -8.29 -13.10 6.73
CA ARG A 112 -9.63 -13.02 7.30
C ARG A 112 -10.48 -11.98 6.62
N LEU A 113 -11.79 -12.24 6.57
CA LEU A 113 -12.81 -11.31 6.10
C LEU A 113 -13.79 -11.03 7.23
N LEU A 114 -14.00 -9.76 7.55
CA LEU A 114 -15.03 -9.30 8.46
C LEU A 114 -16.12 -8.61 7.64
N VAL A 115 -17.35 -9.07 7.79
CA VAL A 115 -18.52 -8.41 7.19
C VAL A 115 -19.12 -7.50 8.25
N VAL A 116 -19.26 -6.23 7.91
CA VAL A 116 -19.81 -5.20 8.80
C VAL A 116 -21.13 -4.71 8.23
N GLU A 117 -22.21 -4.84 9.00
CA GLU A 117 -23.55 -4.38 8.65
C GLU A 117 -24.09 -3.52 9.79
N GLN A 118 -24.66 -2.38 9.44
CA GLN A 118 -25.27 -1.45 10.43
C GLN A 118 -24.33 -1.13 11.62
N GLY A 119 -23.01 -0.99 11.35
CA GLY A 119 -22.01 -0.66 12.36
C GLY A 119 -21.62 -1.81 13.30
N LYS A 120 -22.05 -3.04 13.02
CA LYS A 120 -21.71 -4.25 13.79
C LYS A 120 -21.05 -5.28 12.90
N VAL A 121 -20.18 -6.10 13.48
CA VAL A 121 -19.62 -7.28 12.79
C VAL A 121 -20.71 -8.32 12.67
N ALA A 122 -21.18 -8.56 11.44
CA ALA A 122 -22.23 -9.54 11.13
C ALA A 122 -21.64 -10.94 10.94
N ALA A 123 -20.46 -11.05 10.35
CA ALA A 123 -19.78 -12.33 10.14
C ALA A 123 -18.27 -12.18 10.10
N VAL A 124 -17.56 -13.25 10.44
CA VAL A 124 -16.11 -13.38 10.30
C VAL A 124 -15.82 -14.68 9.57
N TYR A 125 -15.00 -14.63 8.54
CA TYR A 125 -14.60 -15.78 7.74
C TYR A 125 -13.08 -15.91 7.72
N GLU A 126 -12.60 -17.12 7.93
CA GLU A 126 -11.19 -17.45 7.75
C GLU A 126 -10.90 -17.77 6.27
N LYS A 127 -9.65 -17.68 5.86
CA LYS A 127 -9.23 -17.89 4.47
C LYS A 127 -9.72 -19.20 3.85
N SER A 128 -9.80 -20.26 4.64
CA SER A 128 -10.30 -21.57 4.21
C SER A 128 -11.78 -21.55 3.78
N GLU A 129 -12.55 -20.56 4.23
CA GLU A 129 -13.97 -20.43 3.98
C GLU A 129 -14.29 -19.54 2.77
N PHE A 130 -13.29 -18.81 2.24
CA PHE A 130 -13.50 -17.83 1.15
C PHE A 130 -14.10 -18.44 -0.11
N LYS A 131 -13.81 -19.70 -0.41
CA LYS A 131 -14.40 -20.43 -1.54
C LYS A 131 -15.94 -20.55 -1.46
N ARG A 132 -16.53 -20.38 -0.28
CA ARG A 132 -17.98 -20.43 -0.08
C ARG A 132 -18.67 -19.08 -0.31
N ILE A 133 -17.89 -17.99 -0.25
CA ILE A 133 -18.39 -16.61 -0.32
C ILE A 133 -18.42 -16.11 -1.77
N VAL A 134 -17.54 -16.63 -2.63
CA VAL A 134 -17.36 -16.21 -4.04
C VAL A 134 -18.24 -17.01 -5.02
N ARG A 135 -19.31 -17.63 -4.53
CA ARG A 135 -20.30 -18.30 -5.41
C ARG A 135 -21.42 -17.38 -5.80
#